data_c7d04fe6dfcf9cb8a901387357b1eb17
#
_entry.id   c7d04fe6dfcf9cb8a901387357b1eb17
#
_cell.length_a   1.000
_cell.length_b   1.000
_cell.length_c   1.000
_cell.angle_alpha   90.00
_cell.angle_beta   90.00
_cell.angle_gamma   90.00
#
_symmetry.space_group_name_H-M   'P 1'
#
loop_
_entity.id
_entity.type
_entity.pdbx_description
1 polymer ?
#
loop_
_entity_poly.entity_id
_entity_poly.type
_entity_poly.pdbx_seq_one_letter_code
_entity_poly.pdbx_strand_id
1 'polypeptide(L)'
;MAYSWDNRVMYIIRYFYDIDNNGLLDKNDFECLAVRNTIVESRGTFPEDVFATNKKVMADLWNELAELADFNKDGEVSADEFKQAVKTHCQGKSYANFPTAFRTFIDKQFRTVDVNADGFVGVEEYRLDCISRAGFSDVGEIDDAYNKLCNDADKKAGGINLARYQELYAQFLSNPDEKCSACYLFGPLKVIE
;
A
#
# COMPACT_ATOMS: atom_id res chain seq x y z
N MET A 1 -0.58 -3.19 19.38
CA MET A 1 -0.62 -4.58 18.85
C MET A 1 -0.28 -4.53 17.36
N ALA A 2 0.42 -5.54 16.83
CA ALA A 2 0.93 -5.49 15.44
C ALA A 2 -0.16 -5.29 14.36
N TYR A 3 -1.36 -5.83 14.58
CA TYR A 3 -2.47 -5.75 13.62
C TYR A 3 -3.53 -4.71 13.99
N SER A 4 -3.29 -3.87 15.01
CA SER A 4 -4.20 -2.76 15.31
C SER A 4 -4.34 -1.83 14.12
N TRP A 5 -5.50 -1.17 14.00
CA TRP A 5 -5.75 -0.23 12.92
C TRP A 5 -4.68 0.88 12.87
N ASP A 6 -4.32 1.43 14.03
CA ASP A 6 -3.27 2.46 14.11
C ASP A 6 -1.93 1.97 13.57
N ASN A 7 -1.51 0.74 13.94
CA ASN A 7 -0.25 0.18 13.45
C ASN A 7 -0.29 -0.13 11.95
N ARG A 8 -1.44 -0.58 11.40
CA ARG A 8 -1.61 -0.80 9.97
C ARG A 8 -1.48 0.50 9.17
N VAL A 9 -2.06 1.59 9.66
CA VAL A 9 -1.93 2.91 9.02
C VAL A 9 -0.50 3.42 9.12
N MET A 10 0.14 3.27 10.29
CA MET A 10 1.58 3.59 10.44
C MET A 10 2.46 2.77 9.50
N TYR A 11 2.12 1.51 9.26
CA TYR A 11 2.85 0.66 8.31
C TYR A 11 2.79 1.24 6.89
N ILE A 12 1.61 1.72 6.45
CA ILE A 12 1.48 2.38 5.14
C ILE A 12 2.34 3.64 5.08
N ILE A 13 2.30 4.50 6.10
CA ILE A 13 3.15 5.69 6.15
C ILE A 13 4.61 5.28 6.00
N ARG A 14 5.10 4.45 6.92
CA ARG A 14 6.51 4.09 7.07
C ARG A 14 7.12 3.37 5.88
N TYR A 15 6.39 2.45 5.26
CA TYR A 15 6.93 1.55 4.23
C TYR A 15 6.47 1.86 2.81
N PHE A 16 5.46 2.73 2.65
CA PHE A 16 4.95 3.09 1.34
C PHE A 16 5.20 4.54 0.96
N TYR A 17 5.04 5.48 1.88
CA TYR A 17 5.02 6.89 1.56
C TYR A 17 6.22 7.69 2.09
N ASP A 18 6.60 7.52 3.34
CA ASP A 18 7.71 8.23 3.99
C ASP A 18 9.06 7.65 3.53
N ILE A 19 9.58 8.16 2.42
CA ILE A 19 10.77 7.61 1.77
C ILE A 19 12.05 7.96 2.53
N ASP A 20 12.13 9.15 3.08
CA ASP A 20 13.30 9.61 3.82
C ASP A 20 13.26 9.26 5.31
N ASN A 21 12.14 8.70 5.76
CA ASN A 21 11.89 8.27 7.15
C ASN A 21 12.00 9.41 8.17
N ASN A 22 11.58 10.61 7.80
CA ASN A 22 11.57 11.76 8.72
C ASN A 22 10.32 11.82 9.61
N GLY A 23 9.30 10.97 9.32
CA GLY A 23 8.06 10.87 10.06
C GLY A 23 6.96 11.82 9.59
N LEU A 24 7.20 12.57 8.54
CA LEU A 24 6.27 13.47 7.87
C LEU A 24 6.13 13.03 6.41
N LEU A 25 5.00 13.33 5.80
CA LEU A 25 4.81 13.12 4.37
C LEU A 25 4.81 14.48 3.68
N ASP A 26 5.61 14.63 2.67
CA ASP A 26 5.68 15.83 1.86
C ASP A 26 5.74 15.53 0.36
N LYS A 27 5.73 16.57 -0.44
CA LYS A 27 5.80 16.44 -1.89
C LYS A 27 7.04 15.68 -2.38
N ASN A 28 8.18 15.84 -1.68
CA ASN A 28 9.43 15.22 -2.07
C ASN A 28 9.39 13.69 -1.92
N ASP A 29 8.70 13.16 -0.90
CA ASP A 29 8.45 11.72 -0.77
C ASP A 29 7.77 11.16 -2.01
N PHE A 30 6.72 11.82 -2.49
CA PHE A 30 5.97 11.37 -3.67
C PHE A 30 6.75 11.53 -4.97
N GLU A 31 7.62 12.54 -5.08
CA GLU A 31 8.55 12.66 -6.21
C GLU A 31 9.58 11.51 -6.19
N CYS A 32 10.13 11.16 -5.04
CA CYS A 32 11.02 10.01 -4.85
C CYS A 32 10.31 8.68 -5.13
N LEU A 33 9.04 8.54 -4.70
CA LEU A 33 8.22 7.38 -5.02
C LEU A 33 8.00 7.19 -6.52
N ALA A 34 7.85 8.28 -7.28
CA ALA A 34 7.74 8.20 -8.74
C ALA A 34 9.00 7.58 -9.36
N VAL A 35 10.18 7.97 -8.88
CA VAL A 35 11.46 7.40 -9.31
C VAL A 35 11.55 5.92 -8.94
N ARG A 36 11.30 5.57 -7.67
CA ARG A 36 11.31 4.18 -7.17
C ARG A 36 10.38 3.28 -7.98
N ASN A 37 9.14 3.72 -8.15
CA ASN A 37 8.13 2.93 -8.87
C ASN A 37 8.53 2.72 -10.34
N THR A 38 9.14 3.72 -10.98
CA THR A 38 9.65 3.59 -12.34
C THR A 38 10.72 2.51 -12.44
N ILE A 39 11.70 2.50 -11.53
CA ILE A 39 12.78 1.52 -11.51
C ILE A 39 12.23 0.10 -11.27
N VAL A 40 11.31 -0.06 -10.31
CA VAL A 40 10.73 -1.35 -9.97
C VAL A 40 9.90 -1.89 -11.15
N GLU A 41 8.98 -1.09 -11.68
CA GLU A 41 8.08 -1.46 -12.79
C GLU A 41 8.86 -1.78 -14.08
N SER A 42 9.95 -1.05 -14.32
CA SER A 42 10.81 -1.23 -15.51
C SER A 42 12.00 -2.18 -15.26
N ARG A 43 11.96 -2.97 -14.17
CA ARG A 43 12.97 -3.99 -13.84
C ARG A 43 14.41 -3.45 -13.87
N GLY A 44 14.62 -2.31 -13.22
CA GLY A 44 15.93 -1.67 -13.07
C GLY A 44 16.31 -0.72 -14.21
N THR A 45 15.46 -0.56 -15.23
CA THR A 45 15.64 0.49 -16.26
C THR A 45 14.86 1.76 -15.90
N PHE A 46 15.07 2.84 -16.64
CA PHE A 46 14.39 4.11 -16.37
C PHE A 46 13.82 4.73 -17.66
N PRO A 47 12.74 4.17 -18.24
CA PRO A 47 12.06 4.74 -19.40
C PRO A 47 11.37 6.04 -19.06
N GLU A 48 11.55 7.08 -19.87
CA GLU A 48 11.01 8.42 -19.61
C GLU A 48 9.47 8.46 -19.63
N ASP A 49 8.84 7.70 -20.48
CA ASP A 49 7.36 7.60 -20.58
C ASP A 49 6.75 6.94 -19.33
N VAL A 50 7.38 5.88 -18.83
CA VAL A 50 6.99 5.24 -17.56
C VAL A 50 7.19 6.20 -16.40
N PHE A 51 8.34 6.90 -16.37
CA PHE A 51 8.60 7.91 -15.34
C PHE A 51 7.58 9.05 -15.37
N ALA A 52 7.26 9.60 -16.55
CA ALA A 52 6.27 10.66 -16.70
C ALA A 52 4.89 10.22 -16.16
N THR A 53 4.51 8.97 -16.44
CA THR A 53 3.26 8.37 -15.92
C THR A 53 3.30 8.26 -14.39
N ASN A 54 4.37 7.71 -13.83
CA ASN A 54 4.54 7.57 -12.39
C ASN A 54 4.57 8.91 -11.68
N LYS A 55 5.29 9.90 -12.23
CA LYS A 55 5.35 11.26 -11.70
C LYS A 55 3.96 11.89 -11.62
N LYS A 56 3.14 11.72 -12.66
CA LYS A 56 1.77 12.23 -12.65
C LYS A 56 0.93 11.55 -11.56
N VAL A 57 0.94 10.22 -11.48
CA VAL A 57 0.17 9.47 -10.48
C VAL A 57 0.57 9.86 -9.05
N MET A 58 1.88 9.99 -8.79
CA MET A 58 2.35 10.38 -7.46
C MET A 58 2.03 11.83 -7.13
N ALA A 59 2.11 12.74 -8.10
CA ALA A 59 1.71 14.14 -7.90
C ALA A 59 0.20 14.25 -7.62
N ASP A 60 -0.64 13.53 -8.35
CA ASP A 60 -2.09 13.52 -8.13
C ASP A 60 -2.41 12.94 -6.73
N LEU A 61 -1.70 11.88 -6.31
CA LEU A 61 -1.87 11.29 -4.98
C LEU A 61 -1.46 12.27 -3.88
N TRP A 62 -0.32 12.95 -4.02
CA TRP A 62 0.10 13.96 -3.06
C TRP A 62 -0.91 15.10 -2.95
N ASN A 63 -1.33 15.64 -4.08
CA ASN A 63 -2.29 16.76 -4.09
C ASN A 63 -3.61 16.38 -3.41
N GLU A 64 -4.16 15.19 -3.68
CA GLU A 64 -5.38 14.72 -3.02
C GLU A 64 -5.14 14.45 -1.53
N LEU A 65 -3.99 13.86 -1.17
CA LEU A 65 -3.64 13.61 0.22
C LEU A 65 -3.49 14.92 1.01
N ALA A 66 -2.75 15.89 0.48
CA ALA A 66 -2.58 17.19 1.10
C ALA A 66 -3.92 17.92 1.28
N GLU A 67 -4.81 17.88 0.27
CA GLU A 67 -6.16 18.46 0.39
C GLU A 67 -6.97 17.80 1.51
N LEU A 68 -6.83 16.49 1.70
CA LEU A 68 -7.64 15.73 2.66
C LEU A 68 -7.05 15.66 4.07
N ALA A 69 -5.74 15.84 4.21
CA ALA A 69 -5.02 15.54 5.44
C ALA A 69 -4.20 16.69 6.02
N ASP A 70 -3.67 17.60 5.20
CA ASP A 70 -2.91 18.76 5.70
C ASP A 70 -3.87 19.80 6.30
N PHE A 71 -4.23 19.57 7.57
CA PHE A 71 -5.23 20.39 8.27
C PHE A 71 -4.67 21.73 8.72
N ASN A 72 -3.39 21.83 8.99
CA ASN A 72 -2.72 23.04 9.47
C ASN A 72 -2.14 23.90 8.33
N LYS A 73 -2.09 23.34 7.09
CA LYS A 73 -1.59 23.97 5.85
C LYS A 73 -0.12 24.38 5.91
N ASP A 74 0.70 23.53 6.53
CA ASP A 74 2.15 23.74 6.59
C ASP A 74 2.89 23.10 5.41
N GLY A 75 2.19 22.33 4.56
CA GLY A 75 2.75 21.66 3.39
C GLY A 75 3.30 20.26 3.69
N GLU A 76 3.08 19.75 4.91
CA GLU A 76 3.46 18.43 5.37
C GLU A 76 2.24 17.71 5.93
N VAL A 77 2.25 16.39 6.00
CA VAL A 77 1.20 15.59 6.61
C VAL A 77 1.83 14.69 7.67
N SER A 78 1.52 14.97 8.92
CA SER A 78 1.94 14.15 10.05
C SER A 78 1.18 12.81 10.09
N ALA A 79 1.71 11.84 10.83
CA ALA A 79 1.05 10.56 11.02
C ALA A 79 -0.36 10.68 11.61
N ASP A 80 -0.58 11.62 12.52
CA ASP A 80 -1.89 11.83 13.14
C ASP A 80 -2.89 12.46 12.16
N GLU A 81 -2.46 13.40 11.33
CA GLU A 81 -3.26 13.98 10.26
C GLU A 81 -3.63 12.94 9.21
N PHE A 82 -2.67 12.10 8.80
CA PHE A 82 -2.94 11.00 7.88
C PHE A 82 -3.96 10.01 8.46
N LYS A 83 -3.81 9.59 9.72
CA LYS A 83 -4.77 8.72 10.41
C LYS A 83 -6.17 9.34 10.47
N GLN A 84 -6.25 10.64 10.76
CA GLN A 84 -7.53 11.36 10.80
C GLN A 84 -8.19 11.40 9.41
N ALA A 85 -7.41 11.65 8.35
CA ALA A 85 -7.91 11.63 6.98
C ALA A 85 -8.41 10.24 6.58
N VAL A 86 -7.66 9.17 6.88
CA VAL A 86 -8.10 7.78 6.61
C VAL A 86 -9.38 7.45 7.37
N LYS A 87 -9.50 7.85 8.65
CA LYS A 87 -10.76 7.69 9.41
C LYS A 87 -11.93 8.38 8.72
N THR A 88 -11.75 9.61 8.29
CA THR A 88 -12.82 10.43 7.70
C THR A 88 -13.22 9.93 6.31
N HIS A 89 -12.25 9.55 5.48
CA HIS A 89 -12.46 9.33 4.06
C HIS A 89 -12.51 7.86 3.65
N CYS A 90 -11.98 6.94 4.47
CA CYS A 90 -11.90 5.52 4.15
C CYS A 90 -12.67 4.61 5.11
N GLN A 91 -12.75 4.94 6.41
CA GLN A 91 -13.32 4.04 7.42
C GLN A 91 -14.77 3.67 7.11
N GLY A 92 -15.06 2.36 7.09
CA GLY A 92 -16.38 1.82 6.78
C GLY A 92 -16.80 1.94 5.31
N LYS A 93 -15.91 2.40 4.42
CA LYS A 93 -16.19 2.52 2.99
C LYS A 93 -15.61 1.33 2.21
N SER A 94 -16.29 0.98 1.10
CA SER A 94 -15.74 0.08 0.10
C SER A 94 -14.71 0.81 -0.77
N TYR A 95 -13.86 0.05 -1.47
CA TYR A 95 -12.88 0.58 -2.42
C TYR A 95 -13.48 1.62 -3.40
N ALA A 96 -14.66 1.35 -3.95
CA ALA A 96 -15.31 2.25 -4.92
C ALA A 96 -15.60 3.66 -4.39
N ASN A 97 -15.67 3.81 -3.06
CA ASN A 97 -15.95 5.07 -2.36
C ASN A 97 -14.70 5.72 -1.76
N PHE A 98 -13.52 5.19 -2.05
CA PHE A 98 -12.26 5.82 -1.67
C PHE A 98 -11.96 7.04 -2.57
N PRO A 99 -11.16 8.00 -2.10
CA PRO A 99 -10.66 9.09 -2.92
C PRO A 99 -10.02 8.59 -4.22
N THR A 100 -10.09 9.38 -5.28
CA THR A 100 -9.74 8.91 -6.64
C THR A 100 -8.26 8.57 -6.78
N ALA A 101 -7.39 9.41 -6.22
CA ALA A 101 -5.96 9.18 -6.31
C ALA A 101 -5.53 7.95 -5.49
N PHE A 102 -6.16 7.70 -4.32
CA PHE A 102 -5.96 6.45 -3.56
C PHE A 102 -6.32 5.22 -4.39
N ARG A 103 -7.46 5.25 -5.09
CA ARG A 103 -7.85 4.13 -5.96
C ARG A 103 -6.86 3.91 -7.09
N THR A 104 -6.43 5.00 -7.74
CA THR A 104 -5.42 4.93 -8.81
C THR A 104 -4.10 4.37 -8.30
N PHE A 105 -3.67 4.76 -7.10
CA PHE A 105 -2.47 4.22 -6.45
C PHE A 105 -2.61 2.72 -6.14
N ILE A 106 -3.74 2.30 -5.58
CA ILE A 106 -4.01 0.88 -5.26
C ILE A 106 -3.97 0.02 -6.51
N ASP A 107 -4.59 0.48 -7.60
CA ASP A 107 -4.58 -0.23 -8.89
C ASP A 107 -3.18 -0.33 -9.49
N LYS A 108 -2.40 0.74 -9.34
CA LYS A 108 -1.01 0.74 -9.80
C LYS A 108 -0.14 -0.19 -8.94
N GLN A 109 -0.34 -0.17 -7.63
CA GLN A 109 0.37 -1.05 -6.70
C GLN A 109 0.13 -2.53 -7.02
N PHE A 110 -1.10 -2.92 -7.34
CA PHE A 110 -1.39 -4.27 -7.81
C PHE A 110 -0.52 -4.66 -9.02
N ARG A 111 -0.44 -3.80 -10.04
CA ARG A 111 0.37 -4.05 -11.24
C ARG A 111 1.87 -4.13 -10.95
N THR A 112 2.34 -3.45 -9.91
CA THR A 112 3.74 -3.52 -9.48
C THR A 112 4.05 -4.86 -8.80
N VAL A 113 3.08 -5.39 -8.05
CA VAL A 113 3.20 -6.68 -7.35
C VAL A 113 3.00 -7.86 -8.31
N ASP A 114 2.06 -7.79 -9.24
CA ASP A 114 1.84 -8.76 -10.31
C ASP A 114 2.99 -8.68 -11.34
N VAL A 115 4.12 -9.29 -10.99
CA VAL A 115 5.39 -9.18 -11.74
C VAL A 115 5.34 -9.94 -13.07
N ASN A 116 4.61 -11.06 -13.12
CA ASN A 116 4.48 -11.88 -14.32
C ASN A 116 3.34 -11.42 -15.24
N ALA A 117 2.50 -10.47 -14.77
CA ALA A 117 1.36 -9.89 -15.46
C ALA A 117 0.30 -10.92 -15.87
N ASP A 118 0.08 -11.96 -15.03
CA ASP A 118 -0.97 -12.95 -15.25
C ASP A 118 -2.35 -12.54 -14.68
N GLY A 119 -2.40 -11.40 -13.99
CA GLY A 119 -3.61 -10.84 -13.39
C GLY A 119 -3.89 -11.35 -11.98
N PHE A 120 -2.93 -12.06 -11.38
CA PHE A 120 -3.03 -12.55 -10.00
C PHE A 120 -1.75 -12.24 -9.23
N VAL A 121 -1.88 -12.03 -7.94
CA VAL A 121 -0.74 -11.99 -7.02
C VAL A 121 -0.64 -13.38 -6.36
N GLY A 122 0.30 -14.18 -6.85
CA GLY A 122 0.63 -15.49 -6.31
C GLY A 122 1.54 -15.41 -5.07
N VAL A 123 1.82 -16.55 -4.44
CA VAL A 123 2.65 -16.60 -3.23
C VAL A 123 4.08 -16.08 -3.46
N GLU A 124 4.67 -16.35 -4.62
CA GLU A 124 6.02 -15.89 -4.95
C GLU A 124 6.10 -14.36 -5.08
N GLU A 125 5.10 -13.76 -5.71
CA GLU A 125 5.01 -12.31 -5.87
C GLU A 125 4.71 -11.63 -4.54
N TYR A 126 3.86 -12.24 -3.73
CA TYR A 126 3.60 -11.78 -2.37
C TYR A 126 4.87 -11.82 -1.51
N ARG A 127 5.67 -12.91 -1.59
CA ARG A 127 6.98 -13.00 -0.91
C ARG A 127 7.91 -11.88 -1.34
N LEU A 128 8.04 -11.67 -2.66
CA LEU A 128 8.89 -10.64 -3.23
C LEU A 128 8.47 -9.25 -2.75
N ASP A 129 7.17 -8.96 -2.76
CA ASP A 129 6.62 -7.69 -2.29
C ASP A 129 6.91 -7.46 -0.79
N CYS A 130 6.67 -8.46 0.06
CA CYS A 130 6.97 -8.38 1.49
C CYS A 130 8.46 -8.12 1.76
N ILE A 131 9.34 -8.90 1.14
CA ILE A 131 10.81 -8.80 1.34
C ILE A 131 11.34 -7.45 0.82
N SER A 132 10.76 -6.90 -0.24
CA SER A 132 11.17 -5.61 -0.78
C SER A 132 10.91 -4.42 0.16
N ARG A 133 10.00 -4.58 1.13
CA ARG A 133 9.60 -3.52 2.07
C ARG A 133 10.22 -3.66 3.45
N ALA A 134 10.28 -4.88 3.96
CA ALA A 134 10.77 -5.13 5.31
C ALA A 134 11.63 -6.38 5.37
N GLY A 135 12.63 -6.37 6.23
CA GLY A 135 13.45 -7.55 6.49
C GLY A 135 12.68 -8.60 7.31
N PHE A 136 12.63 -9.82 6.78
CA PHE A 136 12.09 -10.98 7.48
C PHE A 136 13.21 -11.99 7.77
N SER A 137 13.11 -12.66 8.89
CA SER A 137 14.07 -13.68 9.30
C SER A 137 13.73 -15.06 8.76
N ASP A 138 12.44 -15.28 8.45
CA ASP A 138 11.93 -16.57 7.99
C ASP A 138 10.86 -16.35 6.90
N VAL A 139 11.04 -17.01 5.76
CA VAL A 139 10.05 -17.00 4.65
C VAL A 139 8.75 -17.70 5.07
N GLY A 140 8.81 -18.65 6.00
CA GLY A 140 7.64 -19.33 6.53
C GLY A 140 6.62 -18.38 7.17
N GLU A 141 7.08 -17.30 7.82
CA GLU A 141 6.17 -16.28 8.37
C GLU A 141 5.37 -15.58 7.29
N ILE A 142 5.99 -15.34 6.11
CA ILE A 142 5.34 -14.73 4.95
C ILE A 142 4.31 -15.69 4.36
N ASP A 143 4.65 -16.97 4.24
CA ASP A 143 3.74 -18.00 3.73
C ASP A 143 2.52 -18.17 4.62
N ASP A 144 2.71 -18.16 5.92
CA ASP A 144 1.63 -18.20 6.90
C ASP A 144 0.71 -16.98 6.77
N ALA A 145 1.28 -15.78 6.55
CA ALA A 145 0.52 -14.57 6.30
C ALA A 145 -0.28 -14.67 5.01
N TYR A 146 0.32 -15.15 3.91
CA TYR A 146 -0.38 -15.36 2.64
C TYR A 146 -1.54 -16.36 2.79
N ASN A 147 -1.32 -17.46 3.51
CA ASN A 147 -2.37 -18.45 3.79
C ASN A 147 -3.54 -17.89 4.59
N LYS A 148 -3.29 -16.94 5.50
CA LYS A 148 -4.33 -16.23 6.28
C LYS A 148 -5.04 -15.16 5.47
N LEU A 149 -4.34 -14.55 4.51
CA LEU A 149 -4.88 -13.55 3.60
C LEU A 149 -5.87 -14.16 2.62
N CYS A 150 -5.48 -15.28 1.98
CA CYS A 150 -6.21 -15.93 0.90
C CYS A 150 -7.40 -16.76 1.42
N ASN A 151 -8.57 -16.51 0.82
CA ASN A 151 -9.71 -17.40 0.98
C ASN A 151 -9.62 -18.62 0.02
N ASP A 152 -10.61 -19.52 0.08
CA ASP A 152 -10.63 -20.73 -0.75
C ASP A 152 -10.75 -20.42 -2.26
N ALA A 153 -11.42 -19.32 -2.62
CA ALA A 153 -11.56 -18.90 -4.00
C ALA A 153 -10.22 -18.37 -4.54
N ASP A 154 -9.49 -17.57 -3.74
CA ASP A 154 -8.15 -17.06 -4.07
C ASP A 154 -7.18 -18.23 -4.28
N LYS A 155 -7.19 -19.22 -3.37
CA LYS A 155 -6.34 -20.43 -3.45
C LYS A 155 -6.65 -21.26 -4.71
N LYS A 156 -7.93 -21.41 -5.03
CA LYS A 156 -8.37 -22.14 -6.23
C LYS A 156 -8.01 -21.42 -7.52
N ALA A 157 -8.00 -20.09 -7.51
CA ALA A 157 -7.63 -19.26 -8.67
C ALA A 157 -6.11 -19.16 -8.88
N GLY A 158 -5.30 -19.58 -7.90
CA GLY A 158 -3.84 -19.46 -7.93
C GLY A 158 -3.28 -18.17 -7.36
N GLY A 159 -4.14 -17.26 -6.88
CA GLY A 159 -3.72 -15.98 -6.32
C GLY A 159 -4.87 -14.99 -6.15
N ILE A 160 -4.49 -13.78 -5.75
CA ILE A 160 -5.38 -12.66 -5.50
C ILE A 160 -5.48 -11.82 -6.78
N ASN A 161 -6.65 -11.71 -7.39
CA ASN A 161 -6.87 -10.84 -8.54
C ASN A 161 -7.05 -9.38 -8.15
N LEU A 162 -7.08 -8.46 -9.13
CA LEU A 162 -7.21 -7.02 -8.89
C LEU A 162 -8.42 -6.67 -8.03
N ALA A 163 -9.60 -7.21 -8.33
CA ALA A 163 -10.82 -6.88 -7.57
C ALA A 163 -10.71 -7.32 -6.10
N ARG A 164 -10.11 -8.48 -5.86
CA ARG A 164 -9.85 -8.98 -4.51
C ARG A 164 -8.77 -8.16 -3.79
N TYR A 165 -7.72 -7.74 -4.49
CA TYR A 165 -6.68 -6.87 -3.95
C TYR A 165 -7.26 -5.52 -3.53
N GLN A 166 -8.10 -4.90 -4.36
CA GLN A 166 -8.81 -3.66 -4.05
C GLN A 166 -9.68 -3.78 -2.78
N GLU A 167 -10.43 -4.88 -2.67
CA GLU A 167 -11.23 -5.16 -1.47
C GLU A 167 -10.36 -5.32 -0.22
N LEU A 168 -9.28 -6.11 -0.30
CA LEU A 168 -8.36 -6.34 0.80
C LEU A 168 -7.66 -5.06 1.23
N TYR A 169 -7.23 -4.22 0.27
CA TYR A 169 -6.61 -2.93 0.59
C TYR A 169 -7.60 -1.98 1.27
N ALA A 170 -8.83 -1.92 0.77
CA ALA A 170 -9.87 -1.13 1.41
C ALA A 170 -10.14 -1.62 2.84
N GLN A 171 -10.24 -2.93 3.08
CA GLN A 171 -10.39 -3.48 4.42
C GLN A 171 -9.18 -3.25 5.31
N PHE A 172 -7.96 -3.31 4.77
CA PHE A 172 -6.74 -3.02 5.51
C PHE A 172 -6.76 -1.61 6.12
N LEU A 173 -7.26 -0.63 5.37
CA LEU A 173 -7.36 0.77 5.82
C LEU A 173 -8.63 1.09 6.62
N SER A 174 -9.73 0.39 6.36
CA SER A 174 -11.05 0.80 6.87
C SER A 174 -11.63 -0.09 7.96
N ASN A 175 -11.22 -1.35 8.04
CA ASN A 175 -11.80 -2.32 9.00
C ASN A 175 -11.05 -2.26 10.33
N PRO A 176 -11.71 -1.96 11.47
CA PRO A 176 -11.06 -1.94 12.77
C PRO A 176 -10.75 -3.34 13.34
N ASP A 177 -11.29 -4.42 12.76
CA ASP A 177 -11.06 -5.78 13.23
C ASP A 177 -9.62 -6.23 12.97
N GLU A 178 -8.87 -6.45 14.05
CA GLU A 178 -7.48 -6.91 14.03
C GLU A 178 -7.30 -8.36 13.57
N LYS A 179 -8.40 -9.10 13.44
CA LYS A 179 -8.41 -10.52 13.03
C LYS A 179 -8.88 -10.72 11.59
N CYS A 180 -9.22 -9.66 10.87
CA CYS A 180 -9.65 -9.80 9.49
C CYS A 180 -8.46 -10.27 8.61
N SER A 181 -8.77 -11.04 7.57
CA SER A 181 -7.73 -11.56 6.66
C SER A 181 -6.92 -10.43 5.99
N ALA A 182 -7.55 -9.29 5.73
CA ALA A 182 -6.90 -8.13 5.12
C ALA A 182 -5.71 -7.60 5.94
N CYS A 183 -5.65 -7.87 7.25
CA CYS A 183 -4.51 -7.49 8.10
C CYS A 183 -3.17 -8.05 7.59
N TYR A 184 -3.22 -9.13 6.81
CA TYR A 184 -2.05 -9.81 6.25
C TYR A 184 -1.69 -9.35 4.82
N LEU A 185 -2.35 -8.31 4.29
CA LEU A 185 -2.14 -7.87 2.90
C LEU A 185 -0.67 -7.57 2.57
N PHE A 186 0.07 -7.06 3.52
CA PHE A 186 1.48 -6.66 3.35
C PHE A 186 2.46 -7.50 4.18
N GLY A 187 2.10 -8.72 4.48
CA GLY A 187 2.93 -9.64 5.25
C GLY A 187 2.61 -9.68 6.75
N PRO A 188 3.47 -10.36 7.52
CA PRO A 188 3.41 -10.32 8.96
C PRO A 188 3.87 -8.93 9.46
N LEU A 189 2.94 -8.18 10.05
CA LEU A 189 3.24 -6.85 10.55
C LEU A 189 4.01 -6.91 11.88
N LYS A 190 4.96 -6.00 12.04
CA LYS A 190 5.61 -5.68 13.32
C LYS A 190 5.02 -4.40 13.89
N VAL A 191 5.19 -4.18 15.19
CA VAL A 191 4.83 -2.89 15.81
C VAL A 191 5.79 -1.83 15.30
N ILE A 192 5.25 -0.74 14.77
CA ILE A 192 6.00 0.44 14.35
C ILE A 192 6.21 1.31 15.59
N GLU A 193 7.46 1.56 15.92
CA GLU A 193 7.89 2.45 17.01
C GLU A 193 8.09 3.89 16.51
#